data_f8731e1f55be8920da0f7559b5f37995
#
_entry.id   f8731e1f55be8920da0f7559b5f37995
#
_cell.length_a   1.000
_cell.length_b   1.000
_cell.length_c   1.000
_cell.angle_alpha   90.00
_cell.angle_beta   90.00
_cell.angle_gamma   90.00
#
_symmetry.space_group_name_H-M   'P 1'
#
loop_
_entity.id
_entity.type
_entity.pdbx_description
1 polymer ?
#
loop_
_entity_poly.entity_id
_entity_poly.type
_entity_poly.pdbx_seq_one_letter_code
_entity_poly.pdbx_strand_id
1 'polypeptide(L)'
;MKERQSDRATERQDKCAGTRQSGSFFHSLIHSFALSLFLFACGSDNRQTARIPDFPKPGDSSRAEGALRALTRAINQSAPASAYAKRAVVRLAMGRVSDALADIDEAISRNDNAGSYYLVRAQILRAMQQPDKALVNAQRAELLGIDTPELYTLQGDLLQQQNQFDKARLYVSRALQMAPYDGEAYFFNGLMAAKQGDTAQALVLYQQSLRLKPRYLETYNQLASIYRTQGNAASALAYSGQALRYFPTNARLNYGRGLIYHTAGKTDSAMTYYQRTVRVQPGYYQAYFQMGLINQTYRNYYTALANYQRVQQLRPQFPRIDTYLGYCHEQMGQYDLAVAAYTRSTQQNPADRQAAAGLWRSDRRRYAKNPYNSLFLPAAPTGPSAATRGRAVLDTTRVRISTIQPRRVLTGESDSVRRAVRSIGQN
;
A
#
# COMPACT_ATOMS: atom_id res chain seq x y z
N MET A 1 35.97 51.32 -20.84
CA MET A 1 36.19 52.14 -19.63
C MET A 1 36.21 51.18 -18.47
N LYS A 2 37.39 50.83 -18.11
CA LYS A 2 38.10 51.09 -16.83
C LYS A 2 37.53 50.20 -15.73
N GLU A 3 38.23 49.16 -15.48
CA GLU A 3 39.45 49.03 -14.60
C GLU A 3 38.98 48.76 -13.16
N ARG A 4 39.38 47.77 -12.55
CA ARG A 4 40.63 47.11 -12.13
C ARG A 4 40.40 46.67 -10.66
N GLN A 5 40.72 45.49 -10.43
CA GLN A 5 41.92 44.97 -9.71
C GLN A 5 41.78 45.01 -8.21
N SER A 6 41.89 43.96 -7.58
CA SER A 6 43.08 43.15 -7.12
C SER A 6 43.26 43.43 -5.63
N ASP A 7 43.70 42.65 -4.76
CA ASP A 7 44.67 41.57 -4.69
C ASP A 7 44.53 40.87 -3.32
N ARG A 8 44.77 39.56 -3.32
CA ARG A 8 45.87 38.84 -2.67
C ARG A 8 46.05 39.08 -1.14
N ALA A 9 45.88 38.02 -0.41
CA ALA A 9 46.86 36.99 -0.06
C ALA A 9 47.77 37.35 1.13
N THR A 10 47.98 36.43 1.93
CA THR A 10 49.14 35.74 2.55
C THR A 10 48.89 35.55 4.05
N GLU A 11 48.83 34.33 4.50
CA GLU A 11 49.95 33.47 4.94
C GLU A 11 50.78 34.01 6.12
N ARG A 12 50.81 33.27 7.21
CA ARG A 12 51.91 32.76 8.01
C ARG A 12 51.37 32.17 9.31
N GLN A 13 51.43 30.92 9.59
CA GLN A 13 52.56 30.13 10.10
C GLN A 13 53.54 30.88 10.97
N ASP A 14 53.63 30.40 12.24
CA ASP A 14 54.83 30.09 13.01
C ASP A 14 54.36 29.65 14.40
N LYS A 15 54.55 28.43 14.83
CA LYS A 15 55.73 27.77 15.38
C LYS A 15 56.42 28.53 16.55
N CYS A 16 56.43 27.86 17.66
CA CYS A 16 57.55 27.51 18.56
C CYS A 16 56.98 27.24 19.97
N ALA A 17 57.08 26.10 20.53
CA ALA A 17 58.24 25.37 21.04
C ALA A 17 58.72 25.89 22.41
N GLY A 18 58.53 25.02 23.39
CA GLY A 18 59.56 24.71 24.34
C GLY A 18 59.49 25.44 25.71
N THR A 19 59.33 24.74 26.76
CA THR A 19 60.48 24.32 27.59
C THR A 19 59.99 23.56 28.84
N ARG A 20 60.78 22.57 29.17
CA ARG A 20 60.85 21.75 30.40
C ARG A 20 61.28 22.58 31.62
N GLN A 21 60.82 22.13 32.78
CA GLN A 21 61.67 21.86 34.00
C GLN A 21 60.72 21.41 35.11
N SER A 22 60.75 20.20 35.66
CA SER A 22 61.73 19.57 36.54
C SER A 22 61.71 20.11 37.99
N GLY A 23 61.49 19.21 38.91
CA GLY A 23 61.70 19.32 40.34
C GLY A 23 60.61 18.62 41.12
N SER A 24 60.67 17.43 41.55
CA SER A 24 61.49 16.60 42.40
C SER A 24 61.33 16.91 43.88
N PHE A 25 61.09 15.82 44.62
CA PHE A 25 61.34 15.56 46.05
C PHE A 25 60.25 16.01 47.05
N PHE A 26 59.82 15.27 48.07
CA PHE A 26 60.39 14.18 48.87
C PHE A 26 59.21 13.50 49.61
N HIS A 27 59.23 12.21 49.66
CA HIS A 27 59.38 11.28 50.81
C HIS A 27 58.47 11.49 52.03
N SER A 28 57.79 10.43 52.34
CA SER A 28 58.01 9.51 53.50
C SER A 28 56.82 9.49 54.47
N LEU A 29 56.27 8.45 54.80
CA LEU A 29 56.44 7.34 55.75
C LEU A 29 55.06 6.69 56.01
N ILE A 30 54.93 5.43 55.66
CA ILE A 30 54.78 4.26 56.50
C ILE A 30 54.06 4.51 57.85
N HIS A 31 52.87 3.90 58.02
CA HIS A 31 52.68 2.88 59.07
C HIS A 31 51.38 2.11 58.86
N SER A 32 51.59 0.82 58.76
CA SER A 32 50.75 -0.33 59.00
C SER A 32 49.61 -0.13 60.01
N PHE A 33 48.46 -0.65 59.73
CA PHE A 33 47.82 -1.57 60.65
C PHE A 33 46.89 -2.53 59.87
N ALA A 34 47.04 -3.73 60.24
CA ALA A 34 46.41 -4.92 59.65
C ALA A 34 45.00 -5.18 60.16
N LEU A 35 44.31 -6.00 59.43
CA LEU A 35 43.24 -6.94 59.79
C LEU A 35 41.86 -6.38 60.14
N SER A 36 40.94 -6.52 59.23
CA SER A 36 39.74 -7.31 59.46
C SER A 36 39.14 -7.82 58.18
N LEU A 37 39.29 -9.06 57.94
CA LEU A 37 38.48 -9.85 56.98
C LEU A 37 37.02 -9.76 57.43
N PHE A 38 36.20 -9.11 56.58
CA PHE A 38 34.80 -9.46 56.48
C PHE A 38 34.52 -9.72 55.02
N LEU A 39 34.48 -10.98 54.71
CA LEU A 39 33.91 -11.54 53.51
C LEU A 39 32.40 -11.21 53.50
N PHE A 40 32.04 -10.09 52.87
CA PHE A 40 30.72 -9.97 52.28
C PHE A 40 30.89 -10.33 50.82
N ALA A 41 30.68 -11.58 50.52
CA ALA A 41 30.36 -12.05 49.19
C ALA A 41 29.00 -11.43 48.81
N CYS A 42 29.00 -10.19 48.35
CA CYS A 42 27.91 -9.69 47.50
C CYS A 42 27.99 -10.52 46.22
N GLY A 43 27.23 -11.59 46.18
CA GLY A 43 26.93 -12.25 44.93
C GLY A 43 26.40 -11.19 43.98
N SER A 44 27.24 -10.81 43.02
CA SER A 44 26.79 -10.10 41.83
C SER A 44 25.81 -11.07 41.17
N ASP A 45 24.53 -10.83 41.45
CA ASP A 45 23.45 -11.42 40.71
C ASP A 45 23.63 -10.96 39.25
N ASN A 46 24.49 -11.66 38.56
CA ASN A 46 24.74 -11.49 37.14
C ASN A 46 23.54 -12.10 36.40
N ARG A 47 22.32 -11.59 36.76
CA ARG A 47 21.19 -11.73 35.90
C ARG A 47 21.55 -10.89 34.65
N GLN A 48 22.19 -11.57 33.72
CA GLN A 48 22.18 -11.13 32.35
C GLN A 48 20.71 -11.02 31.95
N THR A 49 20.10 -9.87 32.26
CA THR A 49 18.90 -9.44 31.59
C THR A 49 19.27 -9.46 30.12
N ALA A 50 18.88 -10.52 29.44
CA ALA A 50 19.10 -10.62 28.01
C ALA A 50 18.56 -9.31 27.41
N ARG A 51 19.46 -8.40 27.01
CA ARG A 51 19.09 -7.18 26.32
C ARG A 51 18.31 -7.63 25.10
N ILE A 52 17.01 -7.45 25.14
CA ILE A 52 16.16 -7.68 23.99
C ILE A 52 16.63 -6.66 22.97
N PRO A 53 17.15 -7.10 21.81
CA PRO A 53 17.61 -6.15 20.78
C PRO A 53 16.44 -5.24 20.38
N ASP A 54 16.76 -3.99 20.04
CA ASP A 54 15.79 -3.03 19.52
C ASP A 54 14.98 -3.66 18.39
N PHE A 55 13.69 -3.33 18.33
CA PHE A 55 12.80 -3.90 17.33
C PHE A 55 13.40 -3.77 15.94
N PRO A 56 13.43 -4.86 15.13
CA PRO A 56 14.02 -4.82 13.81
C PRO A 56 13.25 -3.84 12.92
N LYS A 57 14.00 -3.00 12.22
CA LYS A 57 13.41 -2.13 11.19
C LYS A 57 12.88 -3.00 10.04
N PRO A 58 11.81 -2.60 9.36
CA PRO A 58 11.33 -3.32 8.18
C PRO A 58 12.45 -3.52 7.17
N GLY A 59 12.76 -4.79 6.84
CA GLY A 59 13.83 -5.17 5.92
C GLY A 59 15.08 -5.80 6.55
N ASP A 60 15.20 -5.82 7.88
CA ASP A 60 16.32 -6.48 8.58
C ASP A 60 15.90 -7.90 9.05
N SER A 61 15.87 -8.84 8.12
CA SER A 61 15.43 -10.21 8.38
C SER A 61 16.32 -10.94 9.39
N SER A 62 17.61 -10.69 9.38
CA SER A 62 18.58 -11.37 10.28
C SER A 62 18.40 -10.96 11.75
N ARG A 63 18.15 -9.68 12.00
CA ARG A 63 17.82 -9.15 13.34
C ARG A 63 16.48 -9.65 13.83
N ALA A 64 15.47 -9.67 12.94
CA ALA A 64 14.14 -10.18 13.29
C ALA A 64 14.19 -11.65 13.70
N GLU A 65 14.90 -12.47 12.97
CA GLU A 65 15.10 -13.89 13.31
C GLU A 65 15.91 -14.06 14.61
N GLY A 66 16.92 -13.23 14.84
CA GLY A 66 17.65 -13.20 16.11
C GLY A 66 16.74 -12.89 17.29
N ALA A 67 15.89 -11.87 17.15
CA ALA A 67 14.90 -11.50 18.16
C ALA A 67 13.89 -12.61 18.41
N LEU A 68 13.38 -13.28 17.35
CA LEU A 68 12.47 -14.42 17.48
C LEU A 68 13.11 -15.58 18.28
N ARG A 69 14.34 -15.94 17.98
CA ARG A 69 15.07 -16.98 18.70
C ARG A 69 15.24 -16.64 20.19
N ALA A 70 15.60 -15.38 20.49
CA ALA A 70 15.76 -14.92 21.88
C ALA A 70 14.44 -14.96 22.65
N LEU A 71 13.36 -14.45 22.05
CA LEU A 71 12.02 -14.45 22.66
C LEU A 71 11.46 -15.86 22.82
N THR A 72 11.70 -16.76 21.87
CA THR A 72 11.30 -18.17 21.98
C THR A 72 12.03 -18.87 23.14
N ARG A 73 13.32 -18.60 23.33
CA ARG A 73 14.06 -19.12 24.51
C ARG A 73 13.47 -18.59 25.80
N ALA A 74 13.18 -17.30 25.90
CA ALA A 74 12.56 -16.71 27.09
C ALA A 74 11.19 -17.32 27.40
N ILE A 75 10.38 -17.59 26.37
CA ILE A 75 9.10 -18.28 26.53
C ILE A 75 9.29 -19.71 27.05
N ASN A 76 10.24 -20.46 26.52
CA ASN A 76 10.51 -21.81 26.93
C ASN A 76 11.05 -21.91 28.39
N GLN A 77 11.70 -20.84 28.88
CA GLN A 77 12.24 -20.79 30.23
C GLN A 77 11.20 -20.44 31.31
N SER A 78 10.39 -19.41 31.06
CA SER A 78 9.48 -18.86 32.07
C SER A 78 8.11 -18.44 31.57
N ALA A 79 7.88 -18.53 30.24
CA ALA A 79 6.64 -18.23 29.56
C ALA A 79 5.94 -16.90 29.97
N PRO A 80 6.66 -15.76 30.11
CA PRO A 80 6.04 -14.53 30.57
C PRO A 80 5.13 -13.93 29.49
N ALA A 81 3.98 -13.37 29.85
CA ALA A 81 3.04 -12.73 28.94
C ALA A 81 3.72 -11.68 28.04
N SER A 82 4.66 -10.90 28.60
CA SER A 82 5.39 -9.88 27.87
C SER A 82 6.28 -10.43 26.74
N ALA A 83 6.82 -11.66 26.88
CA ALA A 83 7.63 -12.29 25.84
C ALA A 83 6.76 -12.71 24.65
N TYR A 84 5.57 -13.23 24.89
CA TYR A 84 4.58 -13.51 23.85
C TYR A 84 4.17 -12.23 23.13
N ALA A 85 3.83 -11.16 23.85
CA ALA A 85 3.45 -9.89 23.23
C ALA A 85 4.58 -9.29 22.37
N LYS A 86 5.83 -9.32 22.87
CA LYS A 86 6.99 -8.87 22.09
C LYS A 86 7.23 -9.74 20.85
N ARG A 87 7.05 -11.06 20.95
CA ARG A 87 7.19 -11.97 19.82
C ARG A 87 6.09 -11.73 18.77
N ALA A 88 4.86 -11.42 19.20
CA ALA A 88 3.77 -11.03 18.32
C ALA A 88 4.13 -9.81 17.48
N VAL A 89 4.72 -8.75 18.08
CA VAL A 89 5.17 -7.56 17.36
C VAL A 89 6.23 -7.89 16.30
N VAL A 90 7.22 -8.72 16.66
CA VAL A 90 8.26 -9.14 15.70
C VAL A 90 7.67 -9.95 14.54
N ARG A 91 6.75 -10.89 14.84
CA ARG A 91 6.04 -11.70 13.83
C ARG A 91 5.19 -10.83 12.91
N LEU A 92 4.49 -9.84 13.47
CA LEU A 92 3.73 -8.86 12.68
C LEU A 92 4.63 -8.08 11.72
N ALA A 93 5.78 -7.59 12.20
CA ALA A 93 6.76 -6.88 11.39
C ALA A 93 7.33 -7.76 10.24
N MET A 94 7.41 -9.07 10.45
CA MET A 94 7.81 -10.06 9.43
C MET A 94 6.67 -10.50 8.50
N GLY A 95 5.46 -9.98 8.68
CA GLY A 95 4.27 -10.38 7.91
C GLY A 95 3.68 -11.74 8.31
N ARG A 96 4.14 -12.36 9.42
CA ARG A 96 3.58 -13.62 9.96
C ARG A 96 2.37 -13.33 10.83
N VAL A 97 1.30 -12.85 10.19
CA VAL A 97 0.17 -12.24 10.91
C VAL A 97 -0.61 -13.25 11.75
N SER A 98 -0.82 -14.48 11.26
CA SER A 98 -1.52 -15.54 11.98
C SER A 98 -0.75 -15.98 13.24
N ASP A 99 0.57 -16.13 13.12
CA ASP A 99 1.42 -16.48 14.25
C ASP A 99 1.47 -15.36 15.29
N ALA A 100 1.44 -14.10 14.82
CA ALA A 100 1.39 -12.93 15.69
C ALA A 100 0.08 -12.89 16.49
N LEU A 101 -1.06 -13.24 15.86
CA LEU A 101 -2.35 -13.31 16.54
C LEU A 101 -2.33 -14.37 17.65
N ALA A 102 -1.82 -15.57 17.37
CA ALA A 102 -1.72 -16.62 18.37
C ALA A 102 -0.87 -16.20 19.58
N ASP A 103 0.26 -15.53 19.34
CA ASP A 103 1.11 -15.04 20.43
C ASP A 103 0.44 -13.95 21.27
N ILE A 104 -0.26 -13.00 20.63
CA ILE A 104 -0.90 -11.91 21.40
C ILE A 104 -2.13 -12.42 22.17
N ASP A 105 -2.86 -13.39 21.63
CA ASP A 105 -3.96 -14.03 22.33
C ASP A 105 -3.45 -14.78 23.57
N GLU A 106 -2.30 -15.46 23.48
CA GLU A 106 -1.63 -16.09 24.63
C GLU A 106 -1.14 -15.06 25.65
N ALA A 107 -0.61 -13.90 25.20
CA ALA A 107 -0.21 -12.84 26.12
C ALA A 107 -1.42 -12.29 26.90
N ILE A 108 -2.54 -12.06 26.23
CA ILE A 108 -3.78 -11.56 26.84
C ILE A 108 -4.38 -12.60 27.81
N SER A 109 -4.36 -13.89 27.45
CA SER A 109 -4.86 -14.94 28.35
C SER A 109 -4.11 -15.01 29.68
N ARG A 110 -2.83 -14.61 29.70
CA ARG A 110 -1.97 -14.54 30.86
C ARG A 110 -2.08 -13.24 31.65
N ASN A 111 -2.38 -12.15 30.97
CA ASN A 111 -2.58 -10.81 31.56
C ASN A 111 -3.53 -10.00 30.69
N ASP A 112 -4.78 -9.96 31.06
CA ASP A 112 -5.87 -9.27 30.37
C ASP A 112 -5.99 -7.78 30.71
N ASN A 113 -5.21 -7.28 31.65
CA ASN A 113 -5.21 -5.87 32.05
C ASN A 113 -4.11 -5.03 31.39
N ALA A 114 -3.31 -5.62 30.51
CA ALA A 114 -2.25 -4.90 29.81
C ALA A 114 -2.80 -4.23 28.53
N GLY A 115 -3.13 -2.96 28.58
CA GLY A 115 -3.67 -2.19 27.44
C GLY A 115 -2.77 -2.26 26.21
N SER A 116 -1.45 -2.33 26.37
CA SER A 116 -0.50 -2.48 25.27
C SER A 116 -0.71 -3.77 24.45
N TYR A 117 -1.21 -4.84 25.07
CA TYR A 117 -1.48 -6.07 24.33
C TYR A 117 -2.69 -5.92 23.41
N TYR A 118 -3.72 -5.21 23.84
CA TYR A 118 -4.88 -4.89 23.02
C TYR A 118 -4.52 -3.94 21.87
N LEU A 119 -3.59 -3.00 22.08
CA LEU A 119 -3.08 -2.17 20.99
C LEU A 119 -2.36 -3.03 19.93
N VAL A 120 -1.48 -3.94 20.33
CA VAL A 120 -0.81 -4.87 19.40
C VAL A 120 -1.83 -5.77 18.70
N ARG A 121 -2.83 -6.30 19.42
CA ARG A 121 -3.90 -7.11 18.83
C ARG A 121 -4.69 -6.32 17.77
N ALA A 122 -4.99 -5.06 18.06
CA ALA A 122 -5.66 -4.19 17.10
C ALA A 122 -4.83 -3.96 15.83
N GLN A 123 -3.52 -3.78 15.96
CA GLN A 123 -2.60 -3.68 14.81
C GLN A 123 -2.58 -4.96 13.97
N ILE A 124 -2.56 -6.12 14.62
CA ILE A 124 -2.61 -7.44 13.97
C ILE A 124 -3.94 -7.62 13.22
N LEU A 125 -5.07 -7.33 13.86
CA LEU A 125 -6.40 -7.44 13.26
C LEU A 125 -6.59 -6.46 12.09
N ARG A 126 -6.00 -5.27 12.16
CA ARG A 126 -5.92 -4.34 11.02
C ARG A 126 -5.17 -4.98 9.84
N ALA A 127 -4.02 -5.61 10.11
CA ALA A 127 -3.25 -6.30 9.07
C ALA A 127 -4.00 -7.50 8.46
N MET A 128 -4.88 -8.14 9.23
CA MET A 128 -5.79 -9.21 8.79
C MET A 128 -7.03 -8.69 8.04
N GLN A 129 -7.15 -7.39 7.81
CA GLN A 129 -8.32 -6.76 7.18
C GLN A 129 -9.63 -6.98 7.97
N GLN A 130 -9.56 -6.97 9.30
CA GLN A 130 -10.70 -7.07 10.21
C GLN A 130 -10.88 -5.76 11.01
N PRO A 131 -11.29 -4.65 10.35
CA PRO A 131 -11.29 -3.32 10.97
C PRO A 131 -12.24 -3.21 12.16
N ASP A 132 -13.38 -3.91 12.14
CA ASP A 132 -14.36 -3.85 13.24
C ASP A 132 -13.77 -4.43 14.53
N LYS A 133 -13.18 -5.61 14.45
CA LYS A 133 -12.52 -6.24 15.61
C LYS A 133 -11.29 -5.44 16.05
N ALA A 134 -10.54 -4.87 15.11
CA ALA A 134 -9.40 -4.02 15.41
C ALA A 134 -9.83 -2.78 16.20
N LEU A 135 -10.92 -2.12 15.80
CA LEU A 135 -11.43 -0.95 16.50
C LEU A 135 -11.85 -1.24 17.94
N VAL A 136 -12.56 -2.36 18.17
CA VAL A 136 -12.95 -2.80 19.52
C VAL A 136 -11.70 -3.00 20.41
N ASN A 137 -10.65 -3.62 19.89
CA ASN A 137 -9.41 -3.80 20.64
C ASN A 137 -8.65 -2.49 20.87
N ALA A 138 -8.64 -1.58 19.91
CA ALA A 138 -8.06 -0.25 20.08
C ALA A 138 -8.80 0.56 21.18
N GLN A 139 -10.12 0.49 21.20
CA GLN A 139 -10.94 1.10 22.27
C GLN A 139 -10.69 0.45 23.64
N ARG A 140 -10.51 -0.88 23.68
CA ARG A 140 -10.13 -1.57 24.92
C ARG A 140 -8.76 -1.13 25.42
N ALA A 141 -7.79 -0.92 24.52
CA ALA A 141 -6.47 -0.38 24.89
C ALA A 141 -6.59 1.03 25.52
N GLU A 142 -7.42 1.91 24.94
CA GLU A 142 -7.70 3.24 25.47
C GLU A 142 -8.33 3.17 26.87
N LEU A 143 -9.34 2.31 27.08
CA LEU A 143 -9.98 2.09 28.36
C LEU A 143 -9.01 1.56 29.42
N LEU A 144 -7.98 0.82 29.03
CA LEU A 144 -6.92 0.33 29.90
C LEU A 144 -5.77 1.34 30.08
N GLY A 145 -5.99 2.60 29.72
CA GLY A 145 -5.09 3.71 30.01
C GLY A 145 -3.97 3.91 28.97
N ILE A 146 -4.06 3.30 27.79
CA ILE A 146 -3.13 3.66 26.71
C ILE A 146 -3.57 5.00 26.12
N ASP A 147 -2.69 6.00 26.27
CA ASP A 147 -2.85 7.36 25.74
C ASP A 147 -1.62 7.70 24.89
N THR A 148 -1.58 7.21 23.66
CA THR A 148 -0.44 7.38 22.75
C THR A 148 -0.89 7.81 21.36
N PRO A 149 -0.04 8.59 20.63
CA PRO A 149 -0.35 9.04 19.28
C PRO A 149 -0.62 7.85 18.33
N GLU A 150 0.11 6.74 18.51
CA GLU A 150 -0.04 5.54 17.68
C GLU A 150 -1.44 4.93 17.82
N LEU A 151 -1.99 4.90 19.05
CA LEU A 151 -3.34 4.42 19.29
C LEU A 151 -4.37 5.30 18.56
N TYR A 152 -4.25 6.61 18.69
CA TYR A 152 -5.19 7.53 18.05
C TYR A 152 -5.06 7.55 16.53
N THR A 153 -3.85 7.42 16.00
CA THR A 153 -3.63 7.25 14.54
C THR A 153 -4.27 5.97 14.05
N LEU A 154 -4.15 4.86 14.79
CA LEU A 154 -4.78 3.58 14.48
C LEU A 154 -6.32 3.67 14.52
N GLN A 155 -6.89 4.28 15.56
CA GLN A 155 -8.34 4.48 15.67
C GLN A 155 -8.86 5.36 14.53
N GLY A 156 -8.14 6.41 14.16
CA GLY A 156 -8.45 7.26 13.01
C GLY A 156 -8.45 6.49 11.69
N ASP A 157 -7.47 5.64 11.45
CA ASP A 157 -7.42 4.76 10.27
C ASP A 157 -8.62 3.80 10.24
N LEU A 158 -8.91 3.13 11.34
CA LEU A 158 -10.00 2.15 11.42
C LEU A 158 -11.38 2.80 11.21
N LEU A 159 -11.62 3.96 11.83
CA LEU A 159 -12.86 4.71 11.65
C LEU A 159 -13.01 5.23 10.22
N GLN A 160 -11.92 5.67 9.59
CA GLN A 160 -11.91 6.07 8.19
C GLN A 160 -12.25 4.92 7.25
N GLN A 161 -11.80 3.69 7.54
CA GLN A 161 -12.18 2.49 6.78
C GLN A 161 -13.67 2.18 6.90
N GLN A 162 -14.30 2.50 8.03
CA GLN A 162 -15.73 2.39 8.26
C GLN A 162 -16.53 3.60 7.73
N ASN A 163 -15.90 4.54 7.03
CA ASN A 163 -16.49 5.80 6.55
C ASN A 163 -17.00 6.75 7.65
N GLN A 164 -16.55 6.60 8.90
CA GLN A 164 -16.86 7.49 10.02
C GLN A 164 -15.85 8.66 10.06
N PHE A 165 -15.86 9.51 9.02
CA PHE A 165 -14.82 10.51 8.78
C PHE A 165 -14.71 11.57 9.87
N ASP A 166 -15.83 11.99 10.48
CA ASP A 166 -15.80 13.03 11.52
C ASP A 166 -15.13 12.53 12.79
N LYS A 167 -15.44 11.30 13.20
CA LYS A 167 -14.75 10.67 14.35
C LYS A 167 -13.28 10.39 14.01
N ALA A 168 -12.99 9.88 12.80
CA ALA A 168 -11.62 9.63 12.37
C ALA A 168 -10.76 10.90 12.45
N ARG A 169 -11.31 12.05 12.01
CA ARG A 169 -10.63 13.34 12.07
C ARG A 169 -10.31 13.76 13.51
N LEU A 170 -11.24 13.54 14.44
CA LEU A 170 -11.03 13.85 15.86
C LEU A 170 -9.83 13.09 16.42
N TYR A 171 -9.77 11.78 16.20
CA TYR A 171 -8.67 10.94 16.67
C TYR A 171 -7.34 11.29 16.01
N VAL A 172 -7.32 11.48 14.68
CA VAL A 172 -6.10 11.89 13.97
C VAL A 172 -5.62 13.28 14.43
N SER A 173 -6.54 14.22 14.71
CA SER A 173 -6.18 15.53 15.25
C SER A 173 -5.55 15.41 16.63
N ARG A 174 -6.09 14.54 17.51
CA ARG A 174 -5.51 14.25 18.82
C ARG A 174 -4.12 13.64 18.69
N ALA A 175 -3.93 12.69 17.79
CA ALA A 175 -2.61 12.12 17.50
C ALA A 175 -1.60 13.19 17.08
N LEU A 176 -1.99 14.12 16.19
CA LEU A 176 -1.12 15.23 15.74
C LEU A 176 -0.86 16.28 16.81
N GLN A 177 -1.78 16.51 17.75
CA GLN A 177 -1.52 17.37 18.90
C GLN A 177 -0.44 16.78 19.82
N MET A 178 -0.44 15.47 20.02
CA MET A 178 0.55 14.77 20.84
C MET A 178 1.87 14.58 20.10
N ALA A 179 1.82 14.28 18.80
CA ALA A 179 2.98 14.03 17.94
C ALA A 179 2.88 14.82 16.62
N PRO A 180 3.23 16.13 16.61
CA PRO A 180 3.11 16.99 15.44
C PRO A 180 3.98 16.55 14.24
N TYR A 181 4.90 15.63 14.46
CA TYR A 181 5.81 15.10 13.43
C TYR A 181 5.47 13.65 13.02
N ASP A 182 4.27 13.17 13.35
CA ASP A 182 3.82 11.85 12.89
C ASP A 182 3.41 11.86 11.41
N GLY A 183 4.29 11.38 10.55
CA GLY A 183 4.04 11.28 9.10
C GLY A 183 2.91 10.34 8.74
N GLU A 184 2.56 9.36 9.58
CA GLU A 184 1.44 8.44 9.35
C GLU A 184 0.10 9.13 9.63
N ALA A 185 0.00 9.90 10.69
CA ALA A 185 -1.19 10.71 10.99
C ALA A 185 -1.47 11.73 9.86
N TYR A 186 -0.45 12.37 9.31
CA TYR A 186 -0.61 13.22 8.11
C TYR A 186 -1.11 12.46 6.91
N PHE A 187 -0.65 11.22 6.70
CA PHE A 187 -1.15 10.37 5.62
C PHE A 187 -2.66 10.09 5.77
N PHE A 188 -3.12 9.69 6.95
CA PHE A 188 -4.54 9.42 7.18
C PHE A 188 -5.40 10.68 7.06
N ASN A 189 -4.90 11.82 7.53
CA ASN A 189 -5.59 13.10 7.32
C ASN A 189 -5.71 13.42 5.80
N GLY A 190 -4.63 13.20 5.04
CA GLY A 190 -4.65 13.33 3.58
C GLY A 190 -5.62 12.35 2.91
N LEU A 191 -5.72 11.13 3.42
CA LEU A 191 -6.66 10.13 2.90
C LEU A 191 -8.12 10.55 3.13
N MET A 192 -8.44 11.13 4.28
CA MET A 192 -9.76 11.69 4.59
C MET A 192 -10.10 12.87 3.66
N ALA A 193 -9.16 13.81 3.47
CA ALA A 193 -9.33 14.93 2.54
C ALA A 193 -9.58 14.43 1.10
N ALA A 194 -8.80 13.45 0.63
CA ALA A 194 -8.98 12.86 -0.70
C ALA A 194 -10.37 12.19 -0.86
N LYS A 195 -10.86 11.52 0.17
CA LYS A 195 -12.19 10.89 0.14
C LYS A 195 -13.34 11.90 0.17
N GLN A 196 -13.13 13.05 0.78
CA GLN A 196 -14.09 14.16 0.76
C GLN A 196 -14.05 14.97 -0.56
N GLY A 197 -13.11 14.62 -1.46
CA GLY A 197 -12.95 15.31 -2.74
C GLY A 197 -11.98 16.50 -2.69
N ASP A 198 -11.46 16.85 -1.52
CA ASP A 198 -10.46 17.92 -1.40
C ASP A 198 -9.07 17.38 -1.78
N THR A 199 -8.88 17.29 -3.08
CA THR A 199 -7.62 16.78 -3.65
C THR A 199 -6.45 17.73 -3.38
N ALA A 200 -6.70 19.05 -3.29
CA ALA A 200 -5.64 20.03 -3.04
C ALA A 200 -5.07 19.85 -1.63
N GLN A 201 -5.94 19.79 -0.62
CA GLN A 201 -5.53 19.55 0.76
C GLN A 201 -4.87 18.16 0.90
N ALA A 202 -5.41 17.14 0.24
CA ALA A 202 -4.83 15.80 0.27
C ALA A 202 -3.37 15.79 -0.23
N LEU A 203 -3.08 16.48 -1.34
CA LEU A 203 -1.71 16.59 -1.86
C LEU A 203 -0.75 17.23 -0.86
N VAL A 204 -1.15 18.33 -0.21
CA VAL A 204 -0.34 19.02 0.80
C VAL A 204 -0.04 18.08 1.98
N LEU A 205 -1.06 17.40 2.49
CA LEU A 205 -0.94 16.48 3.64
C LEU A 205 -0.08 15.26 3.30
N TYR A 206 -0.21 14.70 2.10
CA TYR A 206 0.66 13.60 1.64
C TYR A 206 2.12 14.04 1.45
N GLN A 207 2.36 15.25 0.95
CA GLN A 207 3.72 15.79 0.86
C GLN A 207 4.32 16.00 2.25
N GLN A 208 3.52 16.49 3.21
CA GLN A 208 3.94 16.59 4.61
C GLN A 208 4.27 15.21 5.20
N SER A 209 3.42 14.22 4.96
CA SER A 209 3.67 12.83 5.35
C SER A 209 5.03 12.33 4.84
N LEU A 210 5.38 12.56 3.57
CA LEU A 210 6.68 12.13 3.01
C LEU A 210 7.87 12.93 3.55
N ARG A 211 7.71 14.21 3.89
CA ARG A 211 8.77 14.97 4.56
C ARG A 211 9.14 14.36 5.91
N LEU A 212 8.14 13.90 6.65
CA LEU A 212 8.31 13.33 7.98
C LEU A 212 8.65 11.83 7.95
N LYS A 213 8.10 11.09 6.98
CA LYS A 213 8.29 9.65 6.79
C LYS A 213 8.67 9.32 5.34
N PRO A 214 9.93 9.57 4.91
CA PRO A 214 10.33 9.47 3.49
C PRO A 214 10.22 8.07 2.87
N ARG A 215 10.08 7.02 3.67
CA ARG A 215 9.91 5.63 3.21
C ARG A 215 8.51 5.10 3.45
N TYR A 216 7.49 5.96 3.28
CA TYR A 216 6.11 5.52 3.47
C TYR A 216 5.45 5.21 2.12
N LEU A 217 5.36 3.91 1.82
CA LEU A 217 4.93 3.37 0.53
C LEU A 217 3.53 3.85 0.13
N GLU A 218 2.61 3.87 1.08
CA GLU A 218 1.20 4.20 0.87
C GLU A 218 1.03 5.63 0.35
N THR A 219 1.82 6.56 0.89
CA THR A 219 1.78 7.97 0.48
C THR A 219 2.25 8.15 -0.96
N TYR A 220 3.32 7.45 -1.37
CA TYR A 220 3.76 7.48 -2.77
C TYR A 220 2.70 6.95 -3.72
N ASN A 221 2.02 5.86 -3.34
CA ASN A 221 0.94 5.29 -4.14
C ASN A 221 -0.22 6.28 -4.31
N GLN A 222 -0.61 7.00 -3.24
CA GLN A 222 -1.68 7.99 -3.31
C GLN A 222 -1.28 9.19 -4.18
N LEU A 223 -0.10 9.77 -3.97
CA LEU A 223 0.39 10.88 -4.78
C LEU A 223 0.48 10.51 -6.26
N ALA A 224 1.09 9.36 -6.59
CA ALA A 224 1.19 8.89 -7.96
C ALA A 224 -0.20 8.65 -8.59
N SER A 225 -1.15 8.13 -7.81
CA SER A 225 -2.52 7.90 -8.27
C SER A 225 -3.26 9.21 -8.54
N ILE A 226 -3.18 10.18 -7.64
CA ILE A 226 -3.84 11.49 -7.80
C ILE A 226 -3.28 12.19 -9.05
N TYR A 227 -1.95 12.32 -9.17
CA TYR A 227 -1.36 12.97 -10.34
C TYR A 227 -1.67 12.25 -11.66
N ARG A 228 -1.76 10.92 -11.64
CA ARG A 228 -2.20 10.14 -12.80
C ARG A 228 -3.64 10.48 -13.20
N THR A 229 -4.56 10.57 -12.24
CA THR A 229 -5.98 10.90 -12.52
C THR A 229 -6.16 12.34 -12.98
N GLN A 230 -5.27 13.24 -12.58
CA GLN A 230 -5.21 14.63 -13.07
C GLN A 230 -4.55 14.76 -14.46
N GLY A 231 -4.06 13.65 -15.05
CA GLY A 231 -3.32 13.68 -16.32
C GLY A 231 -1.87 14.17 -16.20
N ASN A 232 -1.40 14.51 -15.01
CA ASN A 232 -0.02 14.94 -14.77
C ASN A 232 0.91 13.72 -14.67
N ALA A 233 1.23 13.16 -15.83
CA ALA A 233 2.09 11.97 -15.91
C ALA A 233 3.51 12.23 -15.38
N ALA A 234 4.05 13.46 -15.54
CA ALA A 234 5.39 13.80 -15.09
C ALA A 234 5.51 13.66 -13.55
N SER A 235 4.62 14.31 -12.80
CA SER A 235 4.60 14.19 -11.33
C SER A 235 4.31 12.78 -10.86
N ALA A 236 3.37 12.07 -11.51
CA ALA A 236 3.05 10.69 -11.19
C ALA A 236 4.28 9.77 -11.36
N LEU A 237 5.04 9.93 -12.46
CA LEU A 237 6.28 9.19 -12.72
C LEU A 237 7.38 9.55 -11.72
N ALA A 238 7.50 10.82 -11.31
CA ALA A 238 8.47 11.26 -10.33
C ALA A 238 8.24 10.56 -8.98
N TYR A 239 7.03 10.63 -8.43
CA TYR A 239 6.71 9.96 -7.15
C TYR A 239 6.82 8.45 -7.23
N SER A 240 6.32 7.81 -8.29
CA SER A 240 6.48 6.35 -8.47
C SER A 240 7.94 5.95 -8.64
N GLY A 241 8.78 6.79 -9.27
CA GLY A 241 10.22 6.57 -9.40
C GLY A 241 10.96 6.68 -8.07
N GLN A 242 10.63 7.68 -7.24
CA GLN A 242 11.16 7.80 -5.88
C GLN A 242 10.79 6.59 -5.02
N ALA A 243 9.53 6.15 -5.09
CA ALA A 243 9.07 4.96 -4.38
C ALA A 243 9.85 3.71 -4.78
N LEU A 244 10.11 3.49 -6.06
CA LEU A 244 10.86 2.33 -6.56
C LEU A 244 12.34 2.33 -6.15
N ARG A 245 12.93 3.48 -5.80
CA ARG A 245 14.30 3.52 -5.20
C ARG A 245 14.31 2.88 -3.81
N TYR A 246 13.22 3.06 -3.03
CA TYR A 246 13.09 2.46 -1.71
C TYR A 246 12.54 1.04 -1.73
N PHE A 247 11.69 0.72 -2.73
CA PHE A 247 10.94 -0.54 -2.82
C PHE A 247 11.03 -1.14 -4.23
N PRO A 248 12.23 -1.53 -4.71
CA PRO A 248 12.45 -1.90 -6.11
C PRO A 248 11.68 -3.17 -6.54
N THR A 249 11.41 -4.07 -5.61
CA THR A 249 10.70 -5.34 -5.84
C THR A 249 9.22 -5.28 -5.46
N ASN A 250 8.64 -4.07 -5.31
CA ASN A 250 7.23 -3.96 -4.99
C ASN A 250 6.37 -4.09 -6.25
N ALA A 251 5.56 -5.15 -6.32
CA ALA A 251 4.70 -5.44 -7.47
C ALA A 251 3.64 -4.34 -7.69
N ARG A 252 3.03 -3.82 -6.61
CA ARG A 252 2.01 -2.76 -6.69
C ARG A 252 2.56 -1.46 -7.27
N LEU A 253 3.79 -1.08 -6.90
CA LEU A 253 4.45 0.10 -7.47
C LEU A 253 4.76 -0.07 -8.96
N ASN A 254 5.28 -1.25 -9.35
CA ASN A 254 5.53 -1.55 -10.76
C ASN A 254 4.22 -1.51 -11.56
N TYR A 255 3.15 -2.11 -11.05
CA TYR A 255 1.83 -2.06 -11.67
C TYR A 255 1.31 -0.61 -11.80
N GLY A 256 1.38 0.17 -10.71
CA GLY A 256 0.98 1.59 -10.71
C GLY A 256 1.75 2.41 -11.75
N ARG A 257 3.05 2.18 -11.89
CA ARG A 257 3.88 2.84 -12.90
C ARG A 257 3.49 2.41 -14.31
N GLY A 258 3.16 1.14 -14.52
CA GLY A 258 2.58 0.65 -15.77
C GLY A 258 1.28 1.38 -16.13
N LEU A 259 0.38 1.59 -15.16
CA LEU A 259 -0.85 2.37 -15.36
C LEU A 259 -0.57 3.82 -15.75
N ILE A 260 0.44 4.47 -15.14
CA ILE A 260 0.82 5.85 -15.50
C ILE A 260 1.28 5.91 -16.96
N TYR A 261 2.15 5.01 -17.39
CA TYR A 261 2.60 4.94 -18.77
C TYR A 261 1.46 4.63 -19.73
N HIS A 262 0.55 3.73 -19.35
CA HIS A 262 -0.61 3.37 -20.17
C HIS A 262 -1.54 4.57 -20.37
N THR A 263 -1.87 5.30 -19.30
CA THR A 263 -2.71 6.51 -19.39
C THR A 263 -2.02 7.65 -20.17
N ALA A 264 -0.69 7.68 -20.21
CA ALA A 264 0.10 8.62 -20.99
C ALA A 264 0.32 8.16 -22.45
N GLY A 265 -0.31 7.08 -22.91
CA GLY A 265 -0.19 6.54 -24.26
C GLY A 265 1.15 5.84 -24.55
N LYS A 266 2.03 5.67 -23.54
CA LYS A 266 3.35 5.01 -23.69
C LYS A 266 3.22 3.51 -23.47
N THR A 267 2.60 2.81 -24.41
CA THR A 267 2.16 1.43 -24.29
C THR A 267 3.31 0.44 -24.07
N ASP A 268 4.45 0.60 -24.75
CA ASP A 268 5.62 -0.28 -24.61
C ASP A 268 6.22 -0.19 -23.20
N SER A 269 6.33 1.03 -22.69
CA SER A 269 6.78 1.23 -21.30
C SER A 269 5.78 0.62 -20.30
N ALA A 270 4.48 0.78 -20.54
CA ALA A 270 3.45 0.16 -19.71
C ALA A 270 3.58 -1.37 -19.69
N MET A 271 3.74 -1.98 -20.87
CA MET A 271 3.95 -3.43 -21.00
C MET A 271 5.17 -3.91 -20.21
N THR A 272 6.29 -3.19 -20.32
CA THR A 272 7.51 -3.50 -19.56
C THR A 272 7.27 -3.52 -18.05
N TYR A 273 6.54 -2.54 -17.52
CA TYR A 273 6.24 -2.48 -16.08
C TYR A 273 5.21 -3.52 -15.63
N TYR A 274 4.22 -3.86 -16.47
CA TYR A 274 3.32 -4.98 -16.18
C TYR A 274 4.07 -6.33 -16.17
N GLN A 275 5.00 -6.54 -17.10
CA GLN A 275 5.86 -7.72 -17.09
C GLN A 275 6.74 -7.79 -15.83
N ARG A 276 7.30 -6.65 -15.39
CA ARG A 276 8.02 -6.60 -14.10
C ARG A 276 7.11 -6.97 -12.93
N THR A 277 5.87 -6.48 -12.95
CA THR A 277 4.88 -6.79 -11.90
C THR A 277 4.66 -8.30 -11.77
N VAL A 278 4.39 -8.99 -12.88
CA VAL A 278 4.12 -10.44 -12.86
C VAL A 278 5.37 -11.27 -12.60
N ARG A 279 6.56 -10.74 -12.91
CA ARG A 279 7.84 -11.37 -12.55
C ARG A 279 8.07 -11.34 -11.04
N VAL A 280 7.75 -10.22 -10.38
CA VAL A 280 7.85 -10.07 -8.92
C VAL A 280 6.75 -10.86 -8.21
N GLN A 281 5.52 -10.79 -8.72
CA GLN A 281 4.35 -11.44 -8.15
C GLN A 281 3.54 -12.13 -9.24
N PRO A 282 3.78 -13.43 -9.49
CA PRO A 282 3.12 -14.19 -10.56
C PRO A 282 1.59 -14.30 -10.42
N GLY A 283 1.06 -14.05 -9.22
CA GLY A 283 -0.39 -14.02 -8.95
C GLY A 283 -1.07 -12.66 -9.20
N TYR A 284 -0.36 -11.67 -9.73
CA TYR A 284 -0.93 -10.32 -9.90
C TYR A 284 -1.82 -10.23 -11.14
N TYR A 285 -3.05 -10.75 -11.04
CA TYR A 285 -4.00 -10.90 -12.16
C TYR A 285 -4.31 -9.59 -12.89
N GLN A 286 -4.32 -8.43 -12.19
CA GLN A 286 -4.58 -7.14 -12.81
C GLN A 286 -3.54 -6.77 -13.88
N ALA A 287 -2.28 -7.15 -13.69
CA ALA A 287 -1.24 -6.89 -14.67
C ALA A 287 -1.44 -7.76 -15.93
N TYR A 288 -1.79 -9.04 -15.76
CA TYR A 288 -2.16 -9.89 -16.91
C TYR A 288 -3.36 -9.34 -17.67
N PHE A 289 -4.37 -8.85 -16.94
CA PHE A 289 -5.55 -8.24 -17.59
C PHE A 289 -5.15 -7.04 -18.43
N GLN A 290 -4.33 -6.12 -17.92
CA GLN A 290 -3.85 -4.97 -18.68
C GLN A 290 -3.01 -5.38 -19.90
N MET A 291 -2.13 -6.37 -19.75
CA MET A 291 -1.36 -6.92 -20.87
C MET A 291 -2.29 -7.55 -21.92
N GLY A 292 -3.35 -8.22 -21.48
CA GLY A 292 -4.39 -8.75 -22.37
C GLY A 292 -5.08 -7.65 -23.18
N LEU A 293 -5.50 -6.56 -22.53
CA LEU A 293 -6.13 -5.42 -23.20
C LEU A 293 -5.20 -4.75 -24.23
N ILE A 294 -3.93 -4.56 -23.88
CA ILE A 294 -2.94 -4.00 -24.80
C ILE A 294 -2.78 -4.92 -26.02
N ASN A 295 -2.53 -6.20 -25.81
CA ASN A 295 -2.37 -7.16 -26.92
C ASN A 295 -3.62 -7.24 -27.79
N GLN A 296 -4.82 -7.19 -27.21
CA GLN A 296 -6.08 -7.14 -27.93
C GLN A 296 -6.17 -5.89 -28.83
N THR A 297 -5.78 -4.73 -28.32
CA THR A 297 -5.77 -3.46 -29.08
C THR A 297 -4.82 -3.54 -30.29
N TYR A 298 -3.68 -4.19 -30.14
CA TYR A 298 -2.72 -4.44 -31.23
C TYR A 298 -3.05 -5.68 -32.06
N ARG A 299 -4.23 -6.29 -31.88
CA ARG A 299 -4.70 -7.49 -32.61
C ARG A 299 -3.83 -8.75 -32.40
N ASN A 300 -3.01 -8.77 -31.35
CA ASN A 300 -2.23 -9.95 -30.96
C ASN A 300 -3.10 -10.89 -30.14
N TYR A 301 -4.13 -11.47 -30.77
CA TYR A 301 -5.19 -12.19 -30.07
C TYR A 301 -4.70 -13.46 -29.35
N TYR A 302 -3.68 -14.15 -29.87
CA TYR A 302 -3.06 -15.28 -29.17
C TYR A 302 -2.48 -14.89 -27.82
N THR A 303 -1.67 -13.81 -27.81
CA THR A 303 -1.05 -13.33 -26.58
C THR A 303 -2.09 -12.74 -25.63
N ALA A 304 -3.11 -12.05 -26.18
CA ALA A 304 -4.23 -11.55 -25.39
C ALA A 304 -4.98 -12.71 -24.71
N LEU A 305 -5.30 -13.76 -25.48
CA LEU A 305 -5.97 -14.96 -24.98
C LEU A 305 -5.19 -15.60 -23.83
N ALA A 306 -3.88 -15.82 -23.99
CA ALA A 306 -3.03 -16.39 -22.95
C ALA A 306 -3.05 -15.57 -21.67
N ASN A 307 -3.00 -14.23 -21.78
CA ASN A 307 -3.10 -13.33 -20.64
C ASN A 307 -4.48 -13.40 -19.95
N TYR A 308 -5.58 -13.44 -20.72
CA TYR A 308 -6.92 -13.56 -20.14
C TYR A 308 -7.17 -14.93 -19.51
N GLN A 309 -6.65 -16.01 -20.09
CA GLN A 309 -6.67 -17.34 -19.48
C GLN A 309 -5.94 -17.35 -18.14
N ARG A 310 -4.81 -16.63 -18.05
CA ARG A 310 -4.09 -16.49 -16.78
C ARG A 310 -4.91 -15.72 -15.75
N VAL A 311 -5.64 -14.66 -16.15
CA VAL A 311 -6.61 -13.97 -15.28
C VAL A 311 -7.69 -14.93 -14.80
N GLN A 312 -8.29 -15.72 -15.69
CA GLN A 312 -9.33 -16.68 -15.34
C GLN A 312 -8.83 -17.73 -14.33
N GLN A 313 -7.62 -18.25 -14.53
CA GLN A 313 -7.00 -19.20 -13.58
C GLN A 313 -6.78 -18.59 -12.19
N LEU A 314 -6.28 -17.34 -12.14
CA LEU A 314 -5.98 -16.66 -10.88
C LEU A 314 -7.24 -16.13 -10.18
N ARG A 315 -8.26 -15.80 -10.94
CA ARG A 315 -9.54 -15.27 -10.45
C ARG A 315 -10.69 -15.73 -11.34
N PRO A 316 -11.24 -16.91 -11.10
CA PRO A 316 -12.30 -17.50 -11.93
C PRO A 316 -13.55 -16.62 -12.04
N GLN A 317 -13.87 -15.87 -11.00
CA GLN A 317 -15.01 -14.94 -10.95
C GLN A 317 -14.66 -13.51 -11.39
N PHE A 318 -13.59 -13.33 -12.19
CA PHE A 318 -13.26 -12.00 -12.69
C PHE A 318 -14.36 -11.54 -13.65
N PRO A 319 -14.95 -10.33 -13.43
CA PRO A 319 -16.09 -9.88 -14.21
C PRO A 319 -15.81 -9.89 -15.71
N ARG A 320 -16.71 -10.50 -16.47
CA ARG A 320 -16.68 -10.54 -17.95
C ARG A 320 -15.46 -11.20 -18.56
N ILE A 321 -14.69 -12.00 -17.81
CA ILE A 321 -13.49 -12.65 -18.37
C ILE A 321 -13.82 -13.52 -19.57
N ASP A 322 -14.94 -14.26 -19.52
CA ASP A 322 -15.40 -15.09 -20.61
C ASP A 322 -15.78 -14.28 -21.86
N THR A 323 -16.23 -13.02 -21.71
CA THR A 323 -16.46 -12.12 -22.86
C THR A 323 -15.15 -11.79 -23.57
N TYR A 324 -14.07 -11.51 -22.82
CA TYR A 324 -12.76 -11.22 -23.42
C TYR A 324 -12.15 -12.46 -24.10
N LEU A 325 -12.30 -13.64 -23.49
CA LEU A 325 -11.88 -14.91 -24.08
C LEU A 325 -12.65 -15.18 -25.35
N GLY A 326 -13.99 -15.04 -25.32
CA GLY A 326 -14.86 -15.21 -26.47
C GLY A 326 -14.49 -14.27 -27.62
N TYR A 327 -14.18 -13.01 -27.30
CA TYR A 327 -13.74 -12.04 -28.31
C TYR A 327 -12.42 -12.48 -28.99
N CYS A 328 -11.43 -12.91 -28.22
CA CYS A 328 -10.18 -13.41 -28.80
C CYS A 328 -10.41 -14.61 -29.70
N HIS A 329 -11.20 -15.58 -29.28
CA HIS A 329 -11.56 -16.75 -30.08
C HIS A 329 -12.32 -16.35 -31.36
N GLU A 330 -13.28 -15.41 -31.27
CA GLU A 330 -14.02 -14.89 -32.43
C GLU A 330 -13.06 -14.28 -33.48
N GLN A 331 -12.11 -13.43 -33.02
CA GLN A 331 -11.16 -12.78 -33.92
C GLN A 331 -10.15 -13.74 -34.55
N MET A 332 -9.87 -14.87 -33.90
CA MET A 332 -9.04 -15.95 -34.45
C MET A 332 -9.82 -16.94 -35.34
N GLY A 333 -11.13 -16.73 -35.54
CA GLY A 333 -11.99 -17.61 -36.33
C GLY A 333 -12.32 -18.95 -35.67
N GLN A 334 -12.07 -19.07 -34.36
CA GLN A 334 -12.35 -20.25 -33.54
C GLN A 334 -13.77 -20.15 -32.98
N TYR A 335 -14.78 -20.22 -33.87
CA TYR A 335 -16.16 -19.83 -33.54
C TYR A 335 -16.79 -20.77 -32.52
N ASP A 336 -16.47 -22.06 -32.47
CA ASP A 336 -16.99 -22.99 -31.47
C ASP A 336 -16.56 -22.62 -30.06
N LEU A 337 -15.26 -22.27 -29.88
CA LEU A 337 -14.71 -21.82 -28.62
C LEU A 337 -15.27 -20.43 -28.23
N ALA A 338 -15.48 -19.54 -29.20
CA ALA A 338 -16.10 -18.26 -28.98
C ALA A 338 -17.55 -18.40 -28.48
N VAL A 339 -18.35 -19.26 -29.12
CA VAL A 339 -19.72 -19.57 -28.71
C VAL A 339 -19.71 -20.09 -27.26
N ALA A 340 -18.87 -21.07 -26.95
CA ALA A 340 -18.80 -21.63 -25.60
C ALA A 340 -18.43 -20.57 -24.54
N ALA A 341 -17.46 -19.69 -24.83
CA ALA A 341 -17.06 -18.63 -23.91
C ALA A 341 -18.15 -17.58 -23.73
N TYR A 342 -18.77 -17.10 -24.81
CA TYR A 342 -19.86 -16.13 -24.74
C TYR A 342 -21.10 -16.70 -24.04
N THR A 343 -21.40 -17.99 -24.22
CA THR A 343 -22.51 -18.65 -23.51
C THR A 343 -22.26 -18.64 -22.01
N ARG A 344 -21.06 -18.99 -21.55
CA ARG A 344 -20.71 -18.89 -20.12
C ARG A 344 -20.87 -17.47 -19.60
N SER A 345 -20.41 -16.48 -20.38
CA SER A 345 -20.53 -15.07 -19.99
C SER A 345 -21.99 -14.61 -19.86
N THR A 346 -22.87 -14.99 -20.81
CA THR A 346 -24.28 -14.64 -20.78
C THR A 346 -25.05 -15.38 -19.67
N GLN A 347 -24.66 -16.60 -19.34
CA GLN A 347 -25.20 -17.32 -18.18
C GLN A 347 -24.84 -16.67 -16.86
N GLN A 348 -23.61 -16.18 -16.71
CA GLN A 348 -23.16 -15.47 -15.51
C GLN A 348 -23.77 -14.07 -15.40
N ASN A 349 -23.91 -13.38 -16.52
CA ASN A 349 -24.50 -12.03 -16.60
C ASN A 349 -25.34 -11.88 -17.87
N PRO A 350 -26.66 -12.15 -17.78
CA PRO A 350 -27.58 -11.98 -18.91
C PRO A 350 -27.63 -10.55 -19.48
N ALA A 351 -27.25 -9.56 -18.70
CA ALA A 351 -27.22 -8.15 -19.11
C ALA A 351 -25.96 -7.78 -19.92
N ASP A 352 -25.01 -8.69 -20.10
CA ASP A 352 -23.80 -8.41 -20.92
C ASP A 352 -24.13 -8.41 -22.40
N ARG A 353 -24.51 -7.23 -22.92
CA ARG A 353 -24.84 -7.01 -24.33
C ARG A 353 -23.68 -7.34 -25.27
N GLN A 354 -22.43 -7.21 -24.84
CA GLN A 354 -21.27 -7.51 -25.69
C GLN A 354 -21.10 -9.03 -25.84
N ALA A 355 -21.30 -9.79 -24.75
CA ALA A 355 -21.30 -11.24 -24.81
C ALA A 355 -22.45 -11.77 -25.68
N ALA A 356 -23.67 -11.25 -25.52
CA ALA A 356 -24.83 -11.64 -26.31
C ALA A 356 -24.62 -11.36 -27.82
N ALA A 357 -24.12 -10.18 -28.16
CA ALA A 357 -23.83 -9.83 -29.54
C ALA A 357 -22.69 -10.68 -30.12
N GLY A 358 -21.66 -10.97 -29.31
CA GLY A 358 -20.55 -11.86 -29.70
C GLY A 358 -21.01 -13.30 -29.93
N LEU A 359 -21.89 -13.81 -29.07
CA LEU A 359 -22.51 -15.12 -29.19
C LEU A 359 -23.27 -15.25 -30.52
N TRP A 360 -24.16 -14.29 -30.80
CA TRP A 360 -24.93 -14.27 -32.05
C TRP A 360 -24.01 -14.24 -33.30
N ARG A 361 -22.98 -13.37 -33.32
CA ARG A 361 -22.05 -13.28 -34.46
C ARG A 361 -21.25 -14.55 -34.64
N SER A 362 -20.76 -15.14 -33.57
CA SER A 362 -19.94 -16.36 -33.61
C SER A 362 -20.77 -17.57 -34.02
N ASP A 363 -21.98 -17.69 -33.50
CA ASP A 363 -22.90 -18.77 -33.86
C ASP A 363 -23.26 -18.71 -35.33
N ARG A 364 -23.65 -17.54 -35.85
CA ARG A 364 -23.93 -17.35 -37.29
C ARG A 364 -22.71 -17.71 -38.16
N ARG A 365 -21.51 -17.33 -37.78
CA ARG A 365 -20.28 -17.65 -38.56
C ARG A 365 -19.89 -19.11 -38.47
N ARG A 366 -20.17 -19.77 -37.36
CA ARG A 366 -20.00 -21.23 -37.21
C ARG A 366 -20.88 -21.99 -38.22
N TYR A 367 -22.14 -21.62 -38.33
CA TYR A 367 -23.07 -22.21 -39.29
C TYR A 367 -22.68 -21.89 -40.74
N ALA A 368 -22.25 -20.68 -41.03
CA ALA A 368 -21.86 -20.31 -42.39
C ALA A 368 -20.62 -21.06 -42.92
N LYS A 369 -19.76 -21.58 -42.04
CA LYS A 369 -18.62 -22.44 -42.42
C LYS A 369 -19.03 -23.86 -42.79
N ASN A 370 -20.24 -24.30 -42.44
CA ASN A 370 -20.73 -25.62 -42.75
C ASN A 370 -21.77 -25.52 -43.89
N PRO A 371 -21.43 -25.88 -45.12
CA PRO A 371 -22.30 -25.68 -46.29
C PRO A 371 -23.65 -26.44 -46.18
N TYR A 372 -23.73 -27.46 -45.32
CA TYR A 372 -24.98 -28.20 -45.09
C TYR A 372 -25.97 -27.51 -44.14
N ASN A 373 -25.52 -26.49 -43.39
CA ASN A 373 -26.36 -25.81 -42.40
C ASN A 373 -26.84 -24.39 -42.80
N SER A 374 -26.58 -23.97 -44.03
CA SER A 374 -26.94 -22.64 -44.55
C SER A 374 -28.46 -22.36 -44.56
N LEU A 375 -29.28 -23.39 -44.46
CA LEU A 375 -30.75 -23.28 -44.43
C LEU A 375 -31.38 -22.97 -43.07
N PHE A 376 -30.60 -23.02 -41.97
CA PHE A 376 -31.08 -22.84 -40.61
C PHE A 376 -30.32 -21.72 -39.85
N LEU A 377 -30.14 -20.57 -40.49
CA LEU A 377 -29.55 -19.42 -39.76
C LEU A 377 -30.56 -18.87 -38.74
N PRO A 378 -30.21 -18.80 -37.45
CA PRO A 378 -31.09 -18.20 -36.46
C PRO A 378 -31.34 -16.69 -36.79
N ALA A 379 -32.59 -16.24 -36.61
CA ALA A 379 -32.95 -14.84 -36.81
C ALA A 379 -32.11 -13.92 -35.89
N ALA A 380 -31.77 -12.76 -36.39
CA ALA A 380 -31.12 -11.76 -35.57
C ALA A 380 -31.96 -11.42 -34.34
N PRO A 381 -31.40 -11.29 -33.12
CA PRO A 381 -32.12 -10.83 -31.98
C PRO A 381 -32.74 -9.46 -32.29
N THR A 382 -34.08 -9.35 -32.16
CA THR A 382 -34.83 -8.10 -32.32
C THR A 382 -34.51 -7.20 -31.12
N GLY A 383 -33.41 -6.49 -31.18
CA GLY A 383 -33.07 -5.40 -30.27
C GLY A 383 -33.31 -4.07 -30.96
N PRO A 384 -33.47 -2.96 -30.24
CA PRO A 384 -33.75 -1.65 -30.83
C PRO A 384 -32.71 -1.31 -31.89
N SER A 385 -33.19 -0.83 -33.04
CA SER A 385 -32.52 -0.69 -34.33
C SER A 385 -31.08 -0.17 -34.24
N ALA A 386 -30.23 -0.82 -35.03
CA ALA A 386 -28.85 -0.43 -35.30
C ALA A 386 -28.79 0.92 -36.04
N ALA A 387 -28.92 1.99 -35.31
CA ALA A 387 -28.60 3.35 -35.77
C ALA A 387 -27.31 3.84 -35.12
N THR A 388 -26.29 2.99 -35.12
CA THR A 388 -24.89 3.43 -34.98
C THR A 388 -24.00 2.30 -35.49
N ARG A 389 -23.63 2.40 -36.78
CA ARG A 389 -22.44 1.70 -37.29
C ARG A 389 -21.20 2.33 -36.69
N GLY A 390 -21.06 2.23 -35.36
CA GLY A 390 -19.82 2.47 -34.65
C GLY A 390 -19.10 1.15 -34.49
N ARG A 391 -17.85 1.06 -34.91
CA ARG A 391 -16.93 -0.02 -34.56
C ARG A 391 -17.14 -0.37 -33.09
N ALA A 392 -17.59 -1.60 -32.80
CA ALA A 392 -17.60 -2.11 -31.44
C ALA A 392 -16.15 -2.29 -30.96
N VAL A 393 -15.52 -1.20 -30.61
CA VAL A 393 -14.33 -1.21 -29.79
C VAL A 393 -14.84 -1.56 -28.41
N LEU A 394 -14.39 -2.67 -27.84
CA LEU A 394 -14.54 -2.92 -26.42
C LEU A 394 -14.03 -1.66 -25.72
N ASP A 395 -14.91 -0.94 -25.05
CA ASP A 395 -14.57 0.30 -24.35
C ASP A 395 -13.57 -0.01 -23.23
N THR A 396 -12.29 0.02 -23.59
CA THR A 396 -11.18 -0.25 -22.68
C THR A 396 -11.00 0.84 -21.65
N THR A 397 -11.67 2.01 -21.84
CA THR A 397 -11.53 3.17 -20.96
C THR A 397 -12.45 3.09 -19.73
N ARG A 398 -13.46 2.18 -19.72
CA ARG A 398 -14.45 2.08 -18.66
C ARG A 398 -14.31 0.87 -17.72
N VAL A 399 -13.28 0.06 -17.85
CA VAL A 399 -12.94 -0.85 -16.76
C VAL A 399 -12.26 -0.02 -15.67
N ARG A 400 -13.07 0.70 -14.91
CA ARG A 400 -12.65 1.25 -13.64
C ARG A 400 -12.36 0.09 -12.72
N ILE A 401 -11.10 -0.33 -12.67
CA ILE A 401 -10.62 -1.10 -11.53
C ILE A 401 -10.86 -0.19 -10.35
N SER A 402 -11.74 -0.60 -9.45
CA SER A 402 -12.02 0.14 -8.21
C SER A 402 -10.77 0.18 -7.34
N THR A 403 -9.86 1.08 -7.64
CA THR A 403 -9.17 1.78 -6.58
C THR A 403 -10.26 2.65 -5.96
N ILE A 404 -10.81 2.20 -4.85
CA ILE A 404 -11.79 2.86 -3.99
C ILE A 404 -12.35 4.15 -4.62
N GLN A 405 -13.49 4.03 -5.34
CA GLN A 405 -14.16 5.21 -5.85
C GLN A 405 -14.97 5.84 -4.71
N PRO A 406 -14.90 7.15 -4.51
CA PRO A 406 -15.93 7.84 -3.77
C PRO A 406 -17.26 7.70 -4.53
N ARG A 407 -18.29 7.14 -3.88
CA ARG A 407 -19.68 7.29 -4.34
C ARG A 407 -19.90 8.77 -4.60
N ARG A 408 -20.31 9.13 -5.82
CA ARG A 408 -20.89 10.46 -6.07
C ARG A 408 -22.08 10.60 -5.14
N VAL A 409 -21.93 11.39 -4.10
CA VAL A 409 -23.05 12.00 -3.41
C VAL A 409 -23.63 12.97 -4.43
N LEU A 410 -24.87 12.75 -4.82
CA LEU A 410 -25.67 13.74 -5.54
C LEU A 410 -25.82 14.94 -4.59
N THR A 411 -24.95 15.92 -4.73
CA THR A 411 -25.16 17.23 -4.13
C THR A 411 -26.20 17.92 -5.00
N GLY A 412 -27.44 17.90 -4.53
CA GLY A 412 -28.39 18.93 -4.92
C GLY A 412 -27.80 20.27 -4.47
N GLU A 413 -27.21 20.99 -5.41
CA GLU A 413 -26.86 22.39 -5.19
C GLU A 413 -28.17 23.16 -4.94
N SER A 414 -28.38 23.54 -3.68
CA SER A 414 -29.42 24.51 -3.36
C SER A 414 -28.94 25.88 -3.87
N ASP A 415 -29.82 26.60 -4.57
CA ASP A 415 -29.64 27.96 -5.12
C ASP A 415 -29.19 29.04 -4.12
N SER A 416 -29.05 28.68 -2.85
CA SER A 416 -28.58 29.58 -1.78
C SER A 416 -27.06 29.89 -1.85
N VAL A 417 -26.25 28.98 -2.39
CA VAL A 417 -24.79 29.18 -2.46
C VAL A 417 -24.40 30.11 -3.62
N ARG A 418 -25.18 30.14 -4.70
CA ARG A 418 -24.92 31.06 -5.83
C ARG A 418 -25.20 32.53 -5.50
N ARG A 419 -25.98 32.85 -4.47
CA ARG A 419 -26.26 34.24 -4.05
C ARG A 419 -25.16 34.81 -3.13
N ALA A 420 -24.49 33.97 -2.35
CA ALA A 420 -23.44 34.41 -1.44
C ALA A 420 -22.13 34.80 -2.12
N VAL A 421 -21.83 34.28 -3.32
CA VAL A 421 -20.58 34.60 -4.04
C VAL A 421 -20.70 35.90 -4.85
N ARG A 422 -21.91 36.40 -5.12
CA ARG A 422 -22.12 37.68 -5.83
C ARG A 422 -22.07 38.92 -4.94
N SER A 423 -22.09 38.77 -3.61
CA SER A 423 -22.08 39.92 -2.68
C SER A 423 -20.69 40.29 -2.14
N ILE A 424 -19.63 39.55 -2.47
CA ILE A 424 -18.27 39.80 -1.97
C ILE A 424 -17.38 40.50 -3.05
N GLY A 425 -17.93 40.79 -4.22
CA GLY A 425 -17.18 41.42 -5.33
C GLY A 425 -17.50 42.89 -5.59
N GLN A 426 -18.18 43.60 -4.68
CA GLN A 426 -18.39 45.03 -4.77
C GLN A 426 -18.36 45.63 -3.36
N ASN A 427 -17.15 45.91 -2.86
CA ASN A 427 -16.80 47.02 -2.01
C ASN A 427 -15.27 47.13 -1.96
#